data_a6a9b68421c34138be99acdc17b69a7a
#
_entry.id   a6a9b68421c34138be99acdc17b69a7a
#
_cell.length_a   1.000
_cell.length_b   1.000
_cell.length_c   1.000
_cell.angle_alpha   90.00
_cell.angle_beta   90.00
_cell.angle_gamma   90.00
#
_symmetry.space_group_name_H-M   'P 1'
#
loop_
_entity.id
_entity.type
_entity.pdbx_description
1 polymer ?
#
loop_
_entity_poly.entity_id
_entity_poly.type
_entity_poly.pdbx_seq_one_letter_code
_entity_poly.pdbx_strand_id
1 'polypeptide(L)'
;MNLKISALEFVQEVKNGNISAEDFVAKTLERIQSVDDKLHAFLSVNEEAVDKAQEIDKKVKSGDKVGACFGMPISIKDNMCIKDSKTTCASKMLEDFVAPYDATVITKLKEQDAVFIGKVNLDEFAMGLTTEFSAFGPSKNPWNTEYVPGGSSGGSAVSVSAFECIASLGSDTGGSVRNPASFCSTVGYKPTYGLISRYGLISYSNSIEQIGPLTRTVKDAAFMLNIISGLDINDNTTLDDKNEDYLSEIDSGIEGKKIGIIKEMIGGSIDPAVLSATKDAIAKLESLGAICEEVSLDMVQYSVAAYYTITATEAGSNLARYDNLRYGYDFPVEGYEFNSYISKARKNFGPEVIQRMIIGGFVPS
;
A
#
# COMPACT_ATOMS: atom_id res chain seq x y z
N MET A 1 2.46 -4.31 -27.04
CA MET A 1 1.72 -3.41 -26.13
C MET A 1 2.69 -2.85 -25.11
N ASN A 2 2.61 -1.55 -24.80
CA ASN A 2 3.52 -0.87 -23.87
C ASN A 2 2.91 -0.87 -22.45
N LEU A 3 3.47 -1.66 -21.53
CA LEU A 3 3.03 -1.69 -20.12
C LEU A 3 3.52 -0.47 -19.30
N LYS A 4 4.33 0.42 -19.88
CA LYS A 4 4.91 1.58 -19.19
C LYS A 4 4.02 2.82 -19.19
N ILE A 5 2.82 2.74 -19.74
CA ILE A 5 1.88 3.87 -19.78
C ILE A 5 1.37 4.21 -18.38
N SER A 6 1.02 5.47 -18.15
CA SER A 6 0.42 5.94 -16.90
C SER A 6 -1.04 5.48 -16.76
N ALA A 7 -1.62 5.65 -15.57
CA ALA A 7 -3.04 5.34 -15.35
C ALA A 7 -3.96 6.18 -16.24
N LEU A 8 -3.69 7.49 -16.33
CA LEU A 8 -4.48 8.42 -17.14
C LEU A 8 -4.35 8.12 -18.62
N GLU A 9 -3.15 7.79 -19.12
CA GLU A 9 -2.95 7.34 -20.51
C GLU A 9 -3.69 6.05 -20.78
N PHE A 10 -3.60 5.04 -19.88
CA PHE A 10 -4.34 3.79 -20.03
C PHE A 10 -5.85 4.04 -20.18
N VAL A 11 -6.44 4.80 -19.26
CA VAL A 11 -7.86 5.14 -19.29
C VAL A 11 -8.24 5.82 -20.61
N GLN A 12 -7.43 6.77 -21.08
CA GLN A 12 -7.70 7.48 -22.34
C GLN A 12 -7.61 6.55 -23.56
N GLU A 13 -6.61 5.66 -23.59
CA GLU A 13 -6.41 4.72 -24.71
C GLU A 13 -7.53 3.68 -24.79
N VAL A 14 -7.98 3.13 -23.63
CA VAL A 14 -9.12 2.19 -23.59
C VAL A 14 -10.43 2.91 -23.98
N LYS A 15 -10.66 4.11 -23.44
CA LYS A 15 -11.84 4.93 -23.76
C LYS A 15 -11.94 5.26 -25.25
N ASN A 16 -10.82 5.48 -25.91
CA ASN A 16 -10.74 5.76 -27.36
C ASN A 16 -10.80 4.49 -28.21
N GLY A 17 -10.77 3.30 -27.60
CA GLY A 17 -10.73 2.02 -28.32
C GLY A 17 -9.38 1.70 -28.98
N ASN A 18 -8.30 2.42 -28.61
CA ASN A 18 -6.96 2.21 -29.15
C ASN A 18 -6.30 0.96 -28.55
N ILE A 19 -6.61 0.63 -27.31
CA ILE A 19 -6.19 -0.60 -26.63
C ILE A 19 -7.41 -1.28 -25.97
N SER A 20 -7.33 -2.60 -25.85
CA SER A 20 -8.29 -3.40 -25.11
C SER A 20 -7.82 -3.57 -23.66
N ALA A 21 -8.73 -3.43 -22.69
CA ALA A 21 -8.44 -3.72 -21.30
C ALA A 21 -8.09 -5.21 -21.12
N GLU A 22 -8.81 -6.11 -21.83
CA GLU A 22 -8.54 -7.55 -21.85
C GLU A 22 -7.10 -7.85 -22.28
N ASP A 23 -6.66 -7.32 -23.42
CA ASP A 23 -5.30 -7.53 -23.94
C ASP A 23 -4.23 -6.95 -23.01
N PHE A 24 -4.52 -5.80 -22.39
CA PHE A 24 -3.58 -5.17 -21.48
C PHE A 24 -3.43 -5.98 -20.19
N VAL A 25 -4.53 -6.45 -19.60
CA VAL A 25 -4.52 -7.30 -18.41
C VAL A 25 -3.84 -8.63 -18.71
N ALA A 26 -4.15 -9.27 -19.84
CA ALA A 26 -3.47 -10.50 -20.26
C ALA A 26 -1.95 -10.29 -20.37
N LYS A 27 -1.52 -9.20 -20.98
CA LYS A 27 -0.10 -8.84 -21.10
C LYS A 27 0.55 -8.53 -19.74
N THR A 28 -0.20 -7.97 -18.82
CA THR A 28 0.25 -7.74 -17.43
C THR A 28 0.47 -9.07 -16.70
N LEU A 29 -0.44 -10.04 -16.86
CA LEU A 29 -0.27 -11.38 -16.28
C LEU A 29 0.93 -12.13 -16.89
N GLU A 30 1.16 -12.04 -18.20
CA GLU A 30 2.38 -12.56 -18.82
C GLU A 30 3.65 -11.91 -18.24
N ARG A 31 3.59 -10.61 -17.95
CA ARG A 31 4.70 -9.90 -17.31
C ARG A 31 4.97 -10.46 -15.92
N ILE A 32 3.95 -10.64 -15.08
CA ILE A 32 4.06 -11.26 -13.76
C ILE A 32 4.72 -12.64 -13.88
N GLN A 33 4.20 -13.51 -14.75
CA GLN A 33 4.76 -14.85 -14.97
C GLN A 33 6.24 -14.82 -15.38
N SER A 34 6.68 -13.80 -16.09
CA SER A 34 8.05 -13.70 -16.61
C SER A 34 9.07 -13.20 -15.61
N VAL A 35 8.67 -12.47 -14.56
CA VAL A 35 9.61 -11.79 -13.66
C VAL A 35 9.38 -12.04 -12.18
N ASP A 36 8.15 -12.36 -11.75
CA ASP A 36 7.79 -12.38 -10.32
C ASP A 36 8.41 -13.54 -9.55
N ASP A 37 8.78 -14.63 -10.20
CA ASP A 37 9.60 -15.70 -9.61
C ASP A 37 10.91 -15.15 -8.98
N LYS A 38 11.44 -14.06 -9.51
CA LYS A 38 12.66 -13.39 -9.02
C LYS A 38 12.36 -12.25 -8.06
N LEU A 39 11.22 -11.58 -8.23
CA LEU A 39 10.87 -10.36 -7.50
C LEU A 39 10.01 -10.64 -6.28
N HIS A 40 9.16 -11.65 -6.37
CA HIS A 40 8.24 -12.09 -5.31
C HIS A 40 7.37 -10.94 -4.79
N ALA A 41 6.80 -10.18 -5.74
CA ALA A 41 5.86 -9.11 -5.42
C ALA A 41 4.48 -9.67 -5.05
N PHE A 42 4.04 -10.76 -5.70
CA PHE A 42 2.72 -11.35 -5.50
C PHE A 42 2.73 -12.53 -4.53
N LEU A 43 1.71 -12.58 -3.66
CA LEU A 43 1.34 -13.76 -2.86
C LEU A 43 0.26 -14.58 -3.56
N SER A 44 -0.59 -13.92 -4.33
CA SER A 44 -1.56 -14.58 -5.20
C SER A 44 -1.88 -13.71 -6.41
N VAL A 45 -2.09 -14.36 -7.55
CA VAL A 45 -2.51 -13.73 -8.81
C VAL A 45 -3.97 -14.11 -9.06
N ASN A 46 -4.76 -13.17 -9.56
CA ASN A 46 -6.15 -13.38 -9.89
C ASN A 46 -6.26 -13.88 -11.34
N GLU A 47 -6.57 -15.15 -11.53
CA GLU A 47 -6.72 -15.78 -12.83
C GLU A 47 -7.97 -15.30 -13.59
N GLU A 48 -8.99 -14.78 -12.88
CA GLU A 48 -10.23 -14.26 -13.47
C GLU A 48 -10.11 -12.78 -13.94
N ALA A 49 -8.93 -12.17 -13.78
CA ALA A 49 -8.71 -10.76 -14.12
C ALA A 49 -8.96 -10.46 -15.60
N VAL A 50 -8.62 -11.40 -16.49
CA VAL A 50 -8.84 -11.26 -17.94
C VAL A 50 -10.33 -11.25 -18.27
N ASP A 51 -11.10 -12.15 -17.68
CA ASP A 51 -12.55 -12.23 -17.91
C ASP A 51 -13.24 -10.94 -17.45
N LYS A 52 -12.80 -10.38 -16.31
CA LYS A 52 -13.30 -9.10 -15.82
C LYS A 52 -12.97 -7.94 -16.75
N ALA A 53 -11.76 -7.90 -17.28
CA ALA A 53 -11.35 -6.90 -18.26
C ALA A 53 -12.16 -7.02 -19.57
N GLN A 54 -12.45 -8.24 -20.02
CA GLN A 54 -13.30 -8.50 -21.18
C GLN A 54 -14.74 -7.97 -21.00
N GLU A 55 -15.32 -8.13 -19.80
CA GLU A 55 -16.63 -7.55 -19.47
C GLU A 55 -16.63 -6.03 -19.65
N ILE A 56 -15.54 -5.36 -19.22
CA ILE A 56 -15.40 -3.91 -19.32
C ILE A 56 -15.25 -3.49 -20.78
N ASP A 57 -14.46 -4.20 -21.59
CA ASP A 57 -14.36 -3.93 -23.02
C ASP A 57 -15.71 -4.09 -23.74
N LYS A 58 -16.57 -5.02 -23.32
CA LYS A 58 -17.94 -5.15 -23.85
C LYS A 58 -18.77 -3.92 -23.52
N LYS A 59 -18.69 -3.39 -22.27
CA LYS A 59 -19.36 -2.14 -21.88
C LYS A 59 -18.89 -0.96 -22.72
N VAL A 60 -17.57 -0.81 -22.91
CA VAL A 60 -16.99 0.26 -23.76
C VAL A 60 -17.53 0.18 -25.18
N LYS A 61 -17.55 -1.01 -25.80
CA LYS A 61 -18.02 -1.23 -27.16
C LYS A 61 -19.54 -1.01 -27.33
N SER A 62 -20.34 -1.32 -26.31
CA SER A 62 -21.80 -1.09 -26.34
C SER A 62 -22.19 0.35 -26.05
N GLY A 63 -21.26 1.18 -25.56
CA GLY A 63 -21.53 2.55 -25.12
C GLY A 63 -22.21 2.62 -23.75
N ASP A 64 -22.17 1.53 -22.97
CA ASP A 64 -22.66 1.50 -21.60
C ASP A 64 -21.79 2.36 -20.67
N LYS A 65 -22.34 2.73 -19.51
CA LYS A 65 -21.59 3.47 -18.52
C LYS A 65 -20.43 2.61 -17.98
N VAL A 66 -19.22 3.13 -18.09
CA VAL A 66 -17.99 2.55 -17.53
C VAL A 66 -17.47 3.46 -16.44
N GLY A 67 -16.94 2.86 -15.35
CA GLY A 67 -16.29 3.58 -14.26
C GLY A 67 -14.94 4.18 -14.68
N ALA A 68 -14.40 5.07 -13.86
CA ALA A 68 -13.20 5.87 -14.19
C ALA A 68 -11.94 5.04 -14.47
N CYS A 69 -11.85 3.81 -13.98
CA CYS A 69 -10.66 2.96 -14.16
C CYS A 69 -10.60 2.23 -15.51
N PHE A 70 -11.71 2.07 -16.21
CA PHE A 70 -11.75 1.43 -17.54
C PHE A 70 -11.01 0.08 -17.63
N GLY A 71 -11.07 -0.75 -16.60
CA GLY A 71 -10.36 -2.04 -16.57
C GLY A 71 -8.88 -1.96 -16.17
N MET A 72 -8.46 -0.86 -15.57
CA MET A 72 -7.07 -0.67 -15.14
C MET A 72 -6.62 -1.76 -14.16
N PRO A 73 -5.49 -2.47 -14.45
CA PRO A 73 -4.95 -3.48 -13.56
C PRO A 73 -4.33 -2.87 -12.32
N ILE A 74 -4.85 -3.27 -11.15
CA ILE A 74 -4.43 -2.80 -9.82
C ILE A 74 -4.04 -3.99 -8.95
N SER A 75 -2.91 -3.90 -8.25
CA SER A 75 -2.52 -4.84 -7.21
C SER A 75 -2.88 -4.31 -5.81
N ILE A 76 -3.18 -5.21 -4.88
CA ILE A 76 -3.67 -4.86 -3.55
C ILE A 76 -2.77 -5.49 -2.49
N LYS A 77 -2.21 -4.68 -1.58
CA LYS A 77 -1.45 -5.19 -0.44
C LYS A 77 -2.28 -6.20 0.36
N ASP A 78 -1.67 -7.33 0.73
CA ASP A 78 -2.40 -8.47 1.30
C ASP A 78 -2.83 -8.30 2.77
N ASN A 79 -3.02 -7.07 3.20
CA ASN A 79 -3.68 -6.70 4.45
C ASN A 79 -5.02 -5.97 4.24
N MET A 80 -5.49 -5.84 3.00
CA MET A 80 -6.81 -5.30 2.68
C MET A 80 -7.74 -6.42 2.22
N CYS A 81 -8.93 -6.49 2.81
CA CYS A 81 -9.92 -7.51 2.51
C CYS A 81 -10.52 -7.33 1.11
N ILE A 82 -10.45 -8.39 0.30
CA ILE A 82 -11.26 -8.57 -0.90
C ILE A 82 -12.17 -9.77 -0.63
N LYS A 83 -13.47 -9.55 -0.71
CA LYS A 83 -14.47 -10.59 -0.41
C LYS A 83 -14.19 -11.87 -1.20
N ASP A 84 -14.33 -13.02 -0.52
CA ASP A 84 -14.10 -14.37 -1.05
C ASP A 84 -12.67 -14.64 -1.54
N SER A 85 -11.70 -13.77 -1.16
CA SER A 85 -10.29 -13.90 -1.46
C SER A 85 -9.44 -14.05 -0.18
N LYS A 86 -8.33 -14.76 -0.26
CA LYS A 86 -7.38 -14.86 0.85
C LYS A 86 -6.83 -13.47 1.23
N THR A 87 -6.69 -13.23 2.53
CA THR A 87 -6.06 -12.03 3.09
C THR A 87 -5.18 -12.45 4.26
N THR A 88 -3.91 -12.72 3.97
CA THR A 88 -3.00 -13.41 4.90
C THR A 88 -2.20 -12.48 5.78
N CYS A 89 -2.10 -11.18 5.43
CA CYS A 89 -1.15 -10.24 6.06
C CYS A 89 0.30 -10.73 6.03
N ALA A 90 0.65 -11.57 5.05
CA ALA A 90 1.95 -12.24 4.93
C ALA A 90 2.32 -13.04 6.20
N SER A 91 1.33 -13.61 6.89
CA SER A 91 1.46 -14.34 8.15
C SER A 91 0.90 -15.77 8.04
N LYS A 92 1.60 -16.72 8.66
CA LYS A 92 1.06 -18.07 8.86
C LYS A 92 -0.20 -18.07 9.74
N MET A 93 -0.38 -17.05 10.57
CA MET A 93 -1.56 -16.90 11.42
C MET A 93 -2.86 -16.77 10.61
N LEU A 94 -2.80 -16.19 9.41
CA LEU A 94 -3.94 -15.96 8.52
C LEU A 94 -3.80 -16.64 7.15
N GLU A 95 -2.93 -17.65 7.03
CA GLU A 95 -2.62 -18.30 5.75
C GLU A 95 -3.86 -18.81 5.01
N ASP A 96 -4.89 -19.25 5.74
CA ASP A 96 -6.13 -19.76 5.19
C ASP A 96 -7.34 -18.84 5.40
N PHE A 97 -7.12 -17.64 5.89
CA PHE A 97 -8.21 -16.68 6.10
C PHE A 97 -8.73 -16.15 4.77
N VAL A 98 -10.02 -16.38 4.52
CA VAL A 98 -10.77 -15.82 3.39
C VAL A 98 -11.65 -14.69 3.91
N ALA A 99 -11.49 -13.52 3.32
CA ALA A 99 -12.22 -12.33 3.76
C ALA A 99 -13.72 -12.42 3.43
N PRO A 100 -14.63 -12.21 4.41
CA PRO A 100 -16.09 -12.31 4.18
C PRO A 100 -16.70 -11.04 3.57
N TYR A 101 -15.93 -9.96 3.43
CA TYR A 101 -16.39 -8.67 2.91
C TYR A 101 -15.25 -7.90 2.23
N ASP A 102 -15.62 -6.91 1.42
CA ASP A 102 -14.66 -5.99 0.80
C ASP A 102 -14.27 -4.85 1.75
N ALA A 103 -13.01 -4.43 1.71
CA ALA A 103 -12.63 -3.13 2.24
C ALA A 103 -13.31 -2.00 1.44
N THR A 104 -13.56 -0.86 2.07
CA THR A 104 -14.22 0.27 1.40
C THR A 104 -13.48 0.73 0.16
N VAL A 105 -12.14 0.76 0.19
CA VAL A 105 -11.33 1.10 -0.99
C VAL A 105 -11.52 0.10 -2.14
N ILE A 106 -11.75 -1.17 -1.82
CA ILE A 106 -12.02 -2.23 -2.80
C ILE A 106 -13.41 -2.03 -3.43
N THR A 107 -14.42 -1.74 -2.61
CA THR A 107 -15.77 -1.42 -3.10
C THR A 107 -15.74 -0.23 -4.05
N LYS A 108 -15.10 0.88 -3.64
CA LYS A 108 -14.95 2.09 -4.48
C LYS A 108 -14.25 1.79 -5.80
N LEU A 109 -13.19 1.01 -5.79
CA LEU A 109 -12.47 0.62 -7.01
C LEU A 109 -13.29 -0.30 -7.92
N LYS A 110 -14.06 -1.25 -7.34
CA LYS A 110 -15.00 -2.09 -8.12
C LYS A 110 -16.08 -1.25 -8.80
N GLU A 111 -16.63 -0.26 -8.10
CA GLU A 111 -17.62 0.69 -8.66
C GLU A 111 -17.06 1.55 -9.80
N GLN A 112 -15.74 1.70 -9.85
CA GLN A 112 -15.04 2.41 -10.92
C GLN A 112 -14.45 1.47 -11.98
N ASP A 113 -14.94 0.22 -12.05
CA ASP A 113 -14.50 -0.78 -13.01
C ASP A 113 -12.97 -1.01 -13.04
N ALA A 114 -12.32 -1.04 -11.88
CA ALA A 114 -10.93 -1.48 -11.74
C ALA A 114 -10.85 -3.01 -11.84
N VAL A 115 -9.71 -3.53 -12.31
CA VAL A 115 -9.40 -4.96 -12.35
C VAL A 115 -8.32 -5.29 -11.33
N PHE A 116 -8.64 -6.12 -10.33
CA PHE A 116 -7.65 -6.59 -9.37
C PHE A 116 -6.89 -7.78 -9.94
N ILE A 117 -5.57 -7.63 -10.09
CA ILE A 117 -4.71 -8.66 -10.69
C ILE A 117 -4.06 -9.58 -9.66
N GLY A 118 -4.16 -9.23 -8.37
CA GLY A 118 -3.64 -10.08 -7.30
C GLY A 118 -3.39 -9.35 -5.99
N LYS A 119 -2.97 -10.16 -5.00
CA LYS A 119 -2.57 -9.71 -3.67
C LYS A 119 -1.06 -9.69 -3.57
N VAL A 120 -0.50 -8.58 -3.11
CA VAL A 120 0.95 -8.38 -3.09
C VAL A 120 1.54 -8.46 -1.68
N ASN A 121 2.79 -8.90 -1.65
CA ASN A 121 3.57 -9.21 -0.46
C ASN A 121 3.86 -7.97 0.41
N LEU A 122 4.11 -8.22 1.69
CA LEU A 122 4.36 -7.19 2.70
C LEU A 122 5.20 -7.78 3.84
N ASP A 123 5.73 -6.93 4.71
CA ASP A 123 6.19 -7.40 6.02
C ASP A 123 4.99 -7.89 6.84
N GLU A 124 5.14 -8.95 7.60
CA GLU A 124 4.07 -9.61 8.34
C GLU A 124 3.27 -8.61 9.19
N PHE A 125 1.92 -8.58 9.01
CA PHE A 125 1.00 -7.61 9.64
C PHE A 125 1.42 -6.15 9.48
N ALA A 126 2.09 -5.80 8.38
CA ALA A 126 2.64 -4.48 8.10
C ALA A 126 3.71 -4.01 9.12
N MET A 127 4.35 -4.95 9.82
CA MET A 127 5.37 -4.71 10.83
C MET A 127 6.77 -4.97 10.26
N GLY A 128 7.37 -3.96 9.66
CA GLY A 128 8.69 -3.99 9.07
C GLY A 128 8.93 -2.81 8.14
N LEU A 129 10.13 -2.75 7.56
CA LEU A 129 10.57 -1.67 6.67
C LEU A 129 11.26 -2.19 5.41
N THR A 130 11.31 -3.51 5.21
CA THR A 130 12.17 -4.14 4.18
C THR A 130 11.45 -5.20 3.35
N THR A 131 10.27 -5.65 3.78
CA THR A 131 9.52 -6.79 3.21
C THR A 131 10.31 -8.10 3.27
N GLU A 132 11.20 -8.22 4.28
CA GLU A 132 11.93 -9.46 4.59
C GLU A 132 11.17 -10.32 5.59
N PHE A 133 10.23 -9.74 6.36
CA PHE A 133 9.50 -10.41 7.43
C PHE A 133 8.21 -11.11 6.96
N SER A 134 8.03 -11.29 5.66
CA SER A 134 6.93 -12.11 5.14
C SER A 134 7.12 -13.58 5.48
N ALA A 135 6.08 -14.23 5.99
CA ALA A 135 6.08 -15.68 6.23
C ALA A 135 6.18 -16.52 4.95
N PHE A 136 5.97 -15.89 3.79
CA PHE A 136 6.01 -16.53 2.47
C PHE A 136 7.31 -16.21 1.69
N GLY A 137 8.24 -15.52 2.33
CA GLY A 137 9.53 -15.15 1.74
C GLY A 137 9.62 -13.67 1.36
N PRO A 138 10.85 -13.13 1.19
CA PRO A 138 11.09 -11.72 0.95
C PRO A 138 10.80 -11.30 -0.49
N SER A 139 10.31 -10.08 -0.66
CA SER A 139 10.32 -9.42 -1.97
C SER A 139 11.70 -8.83 -2.29
N LYS A 140 12.00 -8.67 -3.57
CA LYS A 140 13.27 -8.15 -4.07
C LYS A 140 13.09 -6.83 -4.82
N ASN A 141 14.09 -5.95 -4.72
CA ASN A 141 14.07 -4.68 -5.44
C ASN A 141 14.24 -4.92 -6.96
N PRO A 142 13.33 -4.42 -7.81
CA PRO A 142 13.38 -4.67 -9.25
C PRO A 142 14.58 -3.99 -9.96
N TRP A 143 15.19 -2.98 -9.33
CA TRP A 143 16.38 -2.32 -9.86
C TRP A 143 17.66 -3.13 -9.60
N ASN A 144 17.69 -3.82 -8.46
CA ASN A 144 18.78 -4.75 -8.12
C ASN A 144 18.27 -5.74 -7.06
N THR A 145 18.16 -7.01 -7.43
CA THR A 145 17.60 -8.08 -6.58
C THR A 145 18.45 -8.43 -5.35
N GLU A 146 19.67 -7.89 -5.25
CA GLU A 146 20.49 -8.00 -4.04
C GLU A 146 20.07 -7.02 -2.93
N TYR A 147 19.18 -6.07 -3.24
CA TYR A 147 18.68 -5.08 -2.30
C TYR A 147 17.21 -5.33 -1.96
N VAL A 148 16.83 -4.85 -0.77
CA VAL A 148 15.44 -4.85 -0.31
C VAL A 148 14.63 -3.80 -1.08
N PRO A 149 13.32 -4.03 -1.30
CA PRO A 149 12.43 -3.07 -1.96
C PRO A 149 11.94 -1.96 -1.01
N GLY A 150 12.34 -2.00 0.28
CA GLY A 150 11.66 -1.27 1.34
C GLY A 150 10.38 -1.97 1.79
N GLY A 151 9.69 -1.40 2.77
CA GLY A 151 8.50 -1.98 3.38
C GLY A 151 7.72 -0.99 4.27
N SER A 152 6.61 -1.45 4.77
CA SER A 152 6.04 -2.79 4.69
C SER A 152 5.28 -3.10 3.39
N SER A 153 5.00 -2.12 2.51
CA SER A 153 4.30 -2.33 1.22
C SER A 153 5.30 -2.62 0.08
N GLY A 154 6.29 -3.51 0.31
CA GLY A 154 7.33 -3.79 -0.68
C GLY A 154 6.77 -4.42 -1.95
N GLY A 155 5.90 -5.42 -1.83
CA GLY A 155 5.24 -6.01 -3.01
C GLY A 155 4.45 -5.01 -3.83
N SER A 156 3.79 -4.03 -3.16
CA SER A 156 3.08 -2.95 -3.86
C SER A 156 4.03 -2.07 -4.69
N ALA A 157 5.18 -1.68 -4.12
CA ALA A 157 6.15 -0.86 -4.83
C ALA A 157 6.85 -1.64 -5.96
N VAL A 158 7.19 -2.91 -5.71
CA VAL A 158 7.81 -3.81 -6.69
C VAL A 158 6.88 -4.00 -7.89
N SER A 159 5.61 -4.34 -7.66
CA SER A 159 4.65 -4.59 -8.74
C SER A 159 4.45 -3.39 -9.66
N VAL A 160 4.43 -2.16 -9.12
CA VAL A 160 4.36 -0.92 -9.91
C VAL A 160 5.66 -0.66 -10.67
N SER A 161 6.81 -0.80 -10.00
CA SER A 161 8.14 -0.53 -10.58
C SER A 161 8.53 -1.54 -11.66
N ALA A 162 8.13 -2.81 -11.51
CA ALA A 162 8.38 -3.88 -12.46
C ALA A 162 7.37 -3.95 -13.62
N PHE A 163 6.39 -3.02 -13.66
CA PHE A 163 5.30 -2.99 -14.66
C PHE A 163 4.40 -4.23 -14.60
N GLU A 164 4.18 -4.76 -13.42
CA GLU A 164 3.27 -5.86 -13.12
C GLU A 164 1.86 -5.38 -12.79
N CYS A 165 1.68 -4.08 -12.69
CA CYS A 165 0.40 -3.36 -12.58
C CYS A 165 0.58 -1.89 -13.00
N ILE A 166 -0.53 -1.18 -13.12
CA ILE A 166 -0.50 0.29 -13.34
C ILE A 166 -0.42 1.03 -12.02
N ALA A 167 -1.20 0.60 -11.04
CA ALA A 167 -1.24 1.18 -9.70
C ALA A 167 -1.35 0.07 -8.65
N SER A 168 -0.97 0.37 -7.42
CA SER A 168 -1.12 -0.51 -6.27
C SER A 168 -1.66 0.24 -5.06
N LEU A 169 -2.38 -0.44 -4.18
CA LEU A 169 -2.68 0.07 -2.85
C LEU A 169 -1.74 -0.54 -1.81
N GLY A 170 -1.18 0.33 -0.97
CA GLY A 170 -0.41 -0.02 0.21
C GLY A 170 -1.04 0.54 1.49
N SER A 171 -0.41 0.29 2.63
CA SER A 171 -0.76 0.91 3.91
C SER A 171 0.49 1.50 4.56
N ASP A 172 0.36 2.64 5.22
CA ASP A 172 1.46 3.42 5.81
C ASP A 172 1.14 3.78 7.26
N THR A 173 1.97 3.34 8.16
CA THR A 173 1.89 3.67 9.58
C THR A 173 3.07 4.56 9.98
N GLY A 174 4.28 4.21 9.57
CA GLY A 174 5.52 4.95 9.83
C GLY A 174 6.40 5.11 8.58
N GLY A 175 5.81 5.07 7.39
CA GLY A 175 6.53 5.16 6.11
C GLY A 175 6.23 4.03 5.13
N SER A 176 5.34 3.10 5.47
CA SER A 176 5.20 1.83 4.74
C SER A 176 4.60 1.90 3.32
N VAL A 177 4.20 3.08 2.83
CA VAL A 177 3.94 3.39 1.42
C VAL A 177 5.11 4.20 0.85
N ARG A 178 5.55 5.22 1.56
CA ARG A 178 6.58 6.18 1.12
C ARG A 178 7.98 5.57 1.05
N ASN A 179 8.36 4.76 2.02
CA ASN A 179 9.67 4.10 2.08
C ASN A 179 9.86 3.13 0.89
N PRO A 180 8.99 2.13 0.64
CA PRO A 180 9.19 1.24 -0.49
C PRO A 180 9.03 1.96 -1.84
N ALA A 181 8.21 2.99 -1.94
CA ALA A 181 8.13 3.82 -3.14
C ALA A 181 9.46 4.51 -3.45
N SER A 182 10.13 5.06 -2.42
CA SER A 182 11.45 5.66 -2.55
C SER A 182 12.51 4.64 -3.02
N PHE A 183 12.51 3.43 -2.45
CA PHE A 183 13.49 2.38 -2.78
C PHE A 183 13.28 1.79 -4.18
N CYS A 184 12.02 1.74 -4.64
CA CYS A 184 11.64 1.18 -5.94
C CYS A 184 11.47 2.24 -7.04
N SER A 185 11.77 3.53 -6.76
CA SER A 185 11.63 4.64 -7.73
C SER A 185 10.20 4.79 -8.27
N THR A 186 9.22 4.75 -7.37
CA THR A 186 7.81 4.98 -7.63
C THR A 186 7.29 6.16 -6.82
N VAL A 187 6.05 6.59 -7.07
CA VAL A 187 5.36 7.60 -6.26
C VAL A 187 4.50 6.88 -5.23
N GLY A 188 4.84 7.07 -3.94
CA GLY A 188 4.03 6.59 -2.82
C GLY A 188 3.43 7.76 -2.06
N TYR A 189 2.11 7.83 -1.99
CA TYR A 189 1.41 8.93 -1.33
C TYR A 189 0.68 8.44 -0.07
N LYS A 190 1.07 9.01 1.07
CA LYS A 190 0.34 8.84 2.33
C LYS A 190 -0.59 10.05 2.54
N PRO A 191 -1.90 9.89 2.39
CA PRO A 191 -2.84 10.99 2.60
C PRO A 191 -2.93 11.41 4.07
N THR A 192 -3.62 12.50 4.32
CA THR A 192 -4.04 12.91 5.66
C THR A 192 -4.83 11.78 6.32
N TYR A 193 -4.58 11.55 7.62
CA TYR A 193 -5.31 10.55 8.40
C TYR A 193 -6.83 10.80 8.32
N GLY A 194 -7.57 9.76 8.01
CA GLY A 194 -9.01 9.82 7.83
C GLY A 194 -9.48 10.23 6.42
N LEU A 195 -8.59 10.60 5.51
CA LEU A 195 -9.00 10.92 4.13
C LEU A 195 -9.50 9.70 3.37
N ILE A 196 -8.94 8.53 3.65
CA ILE A 196 -9.33 7.24 3.07
C ILE A 196 -9.79 6.33 4.20
N SER A 197 -10.94 5.67 4.02
CA SER A 197 -11.46 4.69 4.98
C SER A 197 -10.50 3.53 5.18
N ARG A 198 -10.38 3.10 6.44
CA ARG A 198 -9.63 1.91 6.87
C ARG A 198 -10.53 0.70 7.09
N TYR A 199 -11.84 0.81 6.82
CA TYR A 199 -12.73 -0.34 6.93
C TYR A 199 -12.26 -1.45 5.99
N GLY A 200 -12.05 -2.65 6.56
CA GLY A 200 -11.50 -3.81 5.84
C GLY A 200 -9.98 -3.82 5.68
N LEU A 201 -9.26 -2.84 6.25
CA LEU A 201 -7.81 -2.92 6.46
C LEU A 201 -7.54 -3.67 7.76
N ILE A 202 -6.75 -4.75 7.70
CA ILE A 202 -6.31 -5.47 8.89
C ILE A 202 -5.28 -4.62 9.63
N SER A 203 -5.62 -4.26 10.87
CA SER A 203 -4.92 -3.23 11.63
C SER A 203 -3.57 -3.66 12.18
N TYR A 204 -2.56 -2.79 11.99
CA TYR A 204 -1.36 -2.73 12.80
C TYR A 204 -1.51 -1.71 13.93
N SER A 205 -1.70 -0.43 13.61
CA SER A 205 -1.85 0.67 14.56
C SER A 205 -2.92 1.65 14.09
N ASN A 206 -4.11 1.53 14.68
CA ASN A 206 -5.31 2.24 14.23
C ASN A 206 -5.20 3.76 14.30
N SER A 207 -4.40 4.28 15.27
CA SER A 207 -4.30 5.72 15.50
C SER A 207 -3.51 6.47 14.42
N ILE A 208 -2.66 5.77 13.65
CA ILE A 208 -1.72 6.42 12.74
C ILE A 208 -1.58 5.74 11.38
N GLU A 209 -2.24 4.60 11.13
CA GLU A 209 -2.17 3.94 9.84
C GLU A 209 -3.13 4.54 8.82
N GLN A 210 -2.75 4.52 7.56
CA GLN A 210 -3.53 5.02 6.44
C GLN A 210 -3.27 4.19 5.18
N ILE A 211 -4.31 3.93 4.39
CA ILE A 211 -4.16 3.39 3.03
C ILE A 211 -3.62 4.50 2.13
N GLY A 212 -2.76 4.15 1.19
CA GLY A 212 -2.21 5.07 0.20
C GLY A 212 -1.89 4.40 -1.13
N PRO A 213 -2.00 5.13 -2.24
CA PRO A 213 -1.66 4.62 -3.56
C PRO A 213 -0.14 4.62 -3.80
N LEU A 214 0.31 3.62 -4.57
CA LEU A 214 1.62 3.58 -5.20
C LEU A 214 1.42 3.58 -6.72
N THR A 215 2.11 4.49 -7.42
CA THR A 215 1.94 4.73 -8.85
C THR A 215 3.26 5.14 -9.48
N ARG A 216 3.31 5.30 -10.81
CA ARG A 216 4.51 5.78 -11.49
C ARG A 216 4.59 7.29 -11.60
N THR A 217 3.46 8.00 -11.56
CA THR A 217 3.40 9.46 -11.66
C THR A 217 2.58 10.07 -10.53
N VAL A 218 2.84 11.35 -10.21
CA VAL A 218 2.04 12.11 -9.22
C VAL A 218 0.59 12.29 -9.69
N LYS A 219 0.38 12.46 -11.01
CA LYS A 219 -0.97 12.56 -11.59
C LYS A 219 -1.77 11.28 -11.39
N ASP A 220 -1.14 10.11 -11.53
CA ASP A 220 -1.79 8.84 -11.26
C ASP A 220 -2.14 8.67 -9.78
N ALA A 221 -1.29 9.15 -8.87
CA ALA A 221 -1.60 9.14 -7.44
C ALA A 221 -2.82 10.03 -7.11
N ALA A 222 -2.88 11.23 -7.70
CA ALA A 222 -4.03 12.12 -7.57
C ALA A 222 -5.31 11.51 -8.17
N PHE A 223 -5.21 10.86 -9.32
CA PHE A 223 -6.32 10.12 -9.93
C PHE A 223 -6.84 9.01 -9.00
N MET A 224 -5.94 8.23 -8.41
CA MET A 224 -6.33 7.19 -7.45
C MET A 224 -7.00 7.78 -6.21
N LEU A 225 -6.52 8.93 -5.70
CA LEU A 225 -7.13 9.62 -4.56
C LEU A 225 -8.56 10.06 -4.86
N ASN A 226 -8.83 10.60 -6.05
CA ASN A 226 -10.20 10.97 -6.46
C ASN A 226 -11.17 9.78 -6.37
N ILE A 227 -10.67 8.56 -6.51
CA ILE A 227 -11.49 7.34 -6.47
C ILE A 227 -11.69 6.84 -5.03
N ILE A 228 -10.61 6.79 -4.23
CA ILE A 228 -10.62 6.03 -2.97
C ILE A 228 -10.84 6.90 -1.73
N SER A 229 -10.77 8.24 -1.83
CA SER A 229 -10.99 9.16 -0.71
C SER A 229 -12.48 9.34 -0.37
N GLY A 230 -12.73 9.98 0.78
CA GLY A 230 -14.04 10.47 1.21
C GLY A 230 -14.69 9.69 2.35
N LEU A 231 -15.82 10.22 2.80
CA LEU A 231 -16.56 9.74 3.96
C LEU A 231 -17.01 8.29 3.83
N ASP A 232 -16.89 7.54 4.94
CA ASP A 232 -17.37 6.16 5.05
C ASP A 232 -18.09 5.96 6.39
N ILE A 233 -19.34 5.54 6.34
CA ILE A 233 -20.15 5.24 7.54
C ILE A 233 -19.56 4.09 8.38
N ASN A 234 -18.75 3.24 7.79
CA ASN A 234 -18.11 2.11 8.47
C ASN A 234 -16.82 2.48 9.19
N ASP A 235 -16.28 3.68 8.96
CA ASP A 235 -15.08 4.20 9.63
C ASP A 235 -15.32 5.63 10.13
N ASN A 236 -15.64 5.76 11.40
CA ASN A 236 -15.95 7.04 12.05
C ASN A 236 -14.76 8.04 12.08
N THR A 237 -13.57 7.63 11.66
CA THR A 237 -12.40 8.50 11.57
C THR A 237 -12.28 9.18 10.22
N THR A 238 -13.14 8.82 9.24
CA THR A 238 -13.09 9.41 7.91
C THR A 238 -13.54 10.87 7.91
N LEU A 239 -12.82 11.66 7.09
CA LEU A 239 -13.10 13.06 6.88
C LEU A 239 -14.05 13.23 5.68
N ASP A 240 -14.92 14.24 5.76
CA ASP A 240 -15.67 14.70 4.60
C ASP A 240 -14.76 15.61 3.76
N ASP A 241 -14.21 15.06 2.66
CA ASP A 241 -13.32 15.77 1.74
C ASP A 241 -14.07 16.65 0.72
N LYS A 242 -15.40 16.74 0.84
CA LYS A 242 -16.29 17.56 -0.02
C LYS A 242 -16.07 17.33 -1.52
N ASN A 243 -15.62 16.15 -1.92
CA ASN A 243 -15.35 15.78 -3.31
C ASN A 243 -14.31 16.72 -4.00
N GLU A 244 -13.23 17.04 -3.32
CA GLU A 244 -12.11 17.75 -3.92
C GLU A 244 -11.57 16.98 -5.14
N ASP A 245 -11.33 17.66 -6.25
CA ASP A 245 -10.63 17.09 -7.39
C ASP A 245 -9.13 17.34 -7.27
N TYR A 246 -8.39 16.30 -6.85
CA TYR A 246 -6.95 16.36 -6.66
C TYR A 246 -6.15 16.56 -7.95
N LEU A 247 -6.80 16.45 -9.13
CA LEU A 247 -6.17 16.73 -10.42
C LEU A 247 -6.31 18.21 -10.83
N SER A 248 -7.28 18.94 -10.26
CA SER A 248 -7.65 20.29 -10.74
C SER A 248 -6.52 21.30 -10.73
N GLU A 249 -5.63 21.24 -9.73
CA GLU A 249 -4.53 22.19 -9.57
C GLU A 249 -3.13 21.59 -9.78
N ILE A 250 -3.04 20.34 -10.22
CA ILE A 250 -1.75 19.61 -10.24
C ILE A 250 -0.73 20.21 -11.22
N ASP A 251 -1.19 20.94 -12.21
CA ASP A 251 -0.36 21.63 -13.21
C ASP A 251 -0.28 23.16 -12.96
N SER A 252 -0.84 23.69 -11.86
CA SER A 252 -0.89 25.13 -11.57
C SER A 252 0.47 25.75 -11.21
N GLY A 253 1.50 24.92 -11.01
CA GLY A 253 2.84 25.39 -10.62
C GLY A 253 2.97 25.65 -9.13
N ILE A 254 4.16 26.13 -8.74
CA ILE A 254 4.54 26.36 -7.33
C ILE A 254 5.09 27.76 -7.08
N GLU A 255 4.98 28.68 -8.03
CA GLU A 255 5.48 30.04 -7.89
C GLU A 255 4.88 30.71 -6.64
N GLY A 256 5.73 31.29 -5.79
CA GLY A 256 5.33 31.95 -4.54
C GLY A 256 4.91 31.01 -3.40
N LYS A 257 4.84 29.70 -3.61
CA LYS A 257 4.56 28.74 -2.52
C LYS A 257 5.73 28.71 -1.54
N LYS A 258 5.43 28.77 -0.23
CA LYS A 258 6.44 28.66 0.82
C LYS A 258 6.69 27.21 1.18
N ILE A 259 7.97 26.81 1.21
CA ILE A 259 8.44 25.45 1.54
C ILE A 259 9.40 25.53 2.71
N GLY A 260 9.06 24.91 3.83
CA GLY A 260 9.92 24.80 5.00
C GLY A 260 10.92 23.65 4.86
N ILE A 261 12.21 23.94 4.98
CA ILE A 261 13.29 22.96 5.01
C ILE A 261 13.61 22.67 6.46
N ILE A 262 13.25 21.47 6.93
CA ILE A 262 13.44 21.08 8.33
C ILE A 262 14.92 20.78 8.57
N LYS A 263 15.62 21.69 9.25
CA LYS A 263 17.10 21.61 9.45
C LYS A 263 17.52 20.34 10.19
N GLU A 264 16.70 19.82 11.11
CA GLU A 264 16.96 18.62 11.88
C GLU A 264 16.91 17.35 11.00
N MET A 265 16.28 17.42 9.83
CA MET A 265 16.17 16.31 8.88
C MET A 265 17.17 16.39 7.73
N ILE A 266 17.93 17.50 7.63
CA ILE A 266 18.95 17.71 6.57
C ILE A 266 20.30 17.90 7.21
N GLY A 267 21.00 16.80 7.48
CA GLY A 267 22.34 16.84 8.10
C GLY A 267 22.68 15.54 8.83
N GLY A 268 23.76 15.56 9.57
CA GLY A 268 24.19 14.39 10.36
C GLY A 268 24.66 13.21 9.54
N SER A 269 24.09 12.04 9.77
CA SER A 269 24.52 10.74 9.18
C SER A 269 23.80 10.39 7.88
N ILE A 270 23.31 11.36 7.10
CA ILE A 270 22.68 11.09 5.80
C ILE A 270 23.77 10.73 4.80
N ASP A 271 23.53 9.69 3.99
CA ASP A 271 24.40 9.34 2.86
C ASP A 271 24.63 10.57 1.96
N PRO A 272 25.88 10.87 1.60
CA PRO A 272 26.21 12.07 0.80
C PRO A 272 25.46 12.15 -0.53
N ALA A 273 25.20 11.04 -1.20
CA ALA A 273 24.46 11.02 -2.46
C ALA A 273 22.99 11.38 -2.24
N VAL A 274 22.38 10.87 -1.17
CA VAL A 274 20.98 11.21 -0.79
C VAL A 274 20.88 12.68 -0.41
N LEU A 275 21.85 13.19 0.36
CA LEU A 275 21.87 14.62 0.74
C LEU A 275 22.04 15.52 -0.49
N SER A 276 22.90 15.14 -1.44
CA SER A 276 23.08 15.89 -2.70
C SER A 276 21.77 15.93 -3.49
N ALA A 277 21.14 14.79 -3.71
CA ALA A 277 19.86 14.70 -4.44
C ALA A 277 18.76 15.54 -3.77
N THR A 278 18.73 15.57 -2.43
CA THR A 278 17.80 16.41 -1.68
C THR A 278 18.04 17.90 -1.93
N LYS A 279 19.31 18.34 -1.91
CA LYS A 279 19.69 19.72 -2.20
C LYS A 279 19.37 20.11 -3.64
N ASP A 280 19.62 19.22 -4.59
CA ASP A 280 19.26 19.43 -6.01
C ASP A 280 17.76 19.58 -6.20
N ALA A 281 16.94 18.80 -5.47
CA ALA A 281 15.48 18.93 -5.47
C ALA A 281 15.05 20.29 -4.90
N ILE A 282 15.63 20.74 -3.79
CA ILE A 282 15.36 22.07 -3.21
C ILE A 282 15.70 23.18 -4.21
N ALA A 283 16.90 23.15 -4.80
CA ALA A 283 17.29 24.12 -5.81
C ALA A 283 16.36 24.11 -7.04
N LYS A 284 15.84 22.93 -7.41
CA LYS A 284 14.84 22.84 -8.48
C LYS A 284 13.54 23.50 -8.09
N LEU A 285 13.04 23.34 -6.86
CA LEU A 285 11.83 24.02 -6.38
C LEU A 285 12.01 25.54 -6.40
N GLU A 286 13.16 26.05 -5.94
CA GLU A 286 13.48 27.49 -6.00
C GLU A 286 13.53 28.00 -7.44
N SER A 287 14.11 27.23 -8.36
CA SER A 287 14.13 27.59 -9.78
C SER A 287 12.75 27.66 -10.45
N LEU A 288 11.77 27.01 -9.84
CA LEU A 288 10.36 27.03 -10.25
C LEU A 288 9.54 28.10 -9.51
N GLY A 289 10.21 28.99 -8.76
CA GLY A 289 9.60 30.12 -8.07
C GLY A 289 9.08 29.85 -6.66
N ALA A 290 9.36 28.68 -6.08
CA ALA A 290 9.05 28.43 -4.68
C ALA A 290 9.98 29.20 -3.76
N ILE A 291 9.49 29.60 -2.57
CA ILE A 291 10.26 30.27 -1.52
C ILE A 291 10.63 29.21 -0.48
N CYS A 292 11.90 28.76 -0.51
CA CYS A 292 12.41 27.77 0.43
C CYS A 292 13.05 28.47 1.64
N GLU A 293 12.56 28.15 2.84
CA GLU A 293 13.04 28.74 4.09
C GLU A 293 13.41 27.63 5.08
N GLU A 294 14.55 27.77 5.78
CA GLU A 294 14.91 26.85 6.85
C GLU A 294 13.98 27.01 8.04
N VAL A 295 13.45 25.89 8.53
CA VAL A 295 12.57 25.82 9.70
C VAL A 295 13.09 24.80 10.71
N SER A 296 12.73 24.97 11.98
CA SER A 296 13.09 24.02 13.05
C SER A 296 11.86 23.31 13.57
N LEU A 297 11.96 22.00 13.73
CA LEU A 297 10.98 21.13 14.40
C LEU A 297 11.68 20.33 15.50
N ASP A 298 11.90 20.95 16.64
CA ASP A 298 12.67 20.37 17.78
C ASP A 298 12.14 19.00 18.23
N MET A 299 10.84 18.74 18.04
CA MET A 299 10.20 17.49 18.44
C MET A 299 10.53 16.30 17.53
N VAL A 300 11.10 16.52 16.34
CA VAL A 300 11.46 15.44 15.39
C VAL A 300 12.37 14.39 16.04
N GLN A 301 13.27 14.79 16.92
CA GLN A 301 14.16 13.89 17.64
C GLN A 301 13.45 12.81 18.47
N TYR A 302 12.20 13.04 18.88
CA TYR A 302 11.39 12.11 19.67
C TYR A 302 10.47 11.23 18.80
N SER A 303 10.37 11.50 17.50
CA SER A 303 9.37 10.87 16.61
C SER A 303 9.51 9.36 16.56
N VAL A 304 10.73 8.82 16.51
CA VAL A 304 10.99 7.38 16.47
C VAL A 304 10.56 6.71 17.77
N ALA A 305 10.92 7.29 18.92
CA ALA A 305 10.55 6.74 20.24
C ALA A 305 9.02 6.78 20.42
N ALA A 306 8.37 7.89 20.08
CA ALA A 306 6.92 8.02 20.14
C ALA A 306 6.22 7.01 19.21
N TYR A 307 6.71 6.85 17.98
CA TYR A 307 6.21 5.86 17.03
C TYR A 307 6.22 4.45 17.63
N TYR A 308 7.37 3.96 18.08
CA TYR A 308 7.47 2.60 18.63
C TYR A 308 6.64 2.41 19.89
N THR A 309 6.55 3.41 20.76
CA THR A 309 5.72 3.36 21.96
C THR A 309 4.23 3.19 21.61
N ILE A 310 3.71 4.02 20.72
CA ILE A 310 2.30 3.99 20.32
C ILE A 310 1.99 2.72 19.54
N THR A 311 2.77 2.45 18.49
CA THR A 311 2.47 1.34 17.58
C THR A 311 2.63 -0.03 18.22
N ALA A 312 3.63 -0.22 19.07
CA ALA A 312 3.80 -1.49 19.79
C ALA A 312 2.65 -1.74 20.77
N THR A 313 2.20 -0.71 21.49
CA THR A 313 1.06 -0.81 22.41
C THR A 313 -0.22 -1.18 21.65
N GLU A 314 -0.50 -0.51 20.53
CA GLU A 314 -1.67 -0.83 19.71
C GLU A 314 -1.56 -2.20 19.04
N ALA A 315 -0.36 -2.58 18.57
CA ALA A 315 -0.11 -3.91 18.03
C ALA A 315 -0.40 -5.00 19.03
N GLY A 316 0.08 -4.85 20.28
CA GLY A 316 -0.20 -5.79 21.36
C GLY A 316 -1.70 -6.00 21.60
N SER A 317 -2.48 -4.91 21.57
CA SER A 317 -3.94 -4.95 21.69
C SER A 317 -4.61 -5.53 20.45
N ASN A 318 -4.22 -5.07 19.25
CA ASN A 318 -4.83 -5.52 17.99
C ASN A 318 -4.58 -7.00 17.69
N LEU A 319 -3.36 -7.49 17.93
CA LEU A 319 -3.01 -8.88 17.68
C LEU A 319 -3.52 -9.85 18.75
N ALA A 320 -3.97 -9.35 19.90
CA ALA A 320 -4.61 -10.17 20.93
C ALA A 320 -5.86 -10.92 20.43
N ARG A 321 -6.50 -10.41 19.37
CA ARG A 321 -7.67 -11.05 18.73
C ARG A 321 -7.35 -12.36 18.02
N TYR A 322 -6.10 -12.60 17.65
CA TYR A 322 -5.65 -13.83 17.01
C TYR A 322 -5.34 -14.87 18.07
N ASP A 323 -6.39 -15.51 18.55
CA ASP A 323 -6.38 -16.47 19.65
C ASP A 323 -6.62 -17.92 19.20
N ASN A 324 -6.80 -18.11 17.89
CA ASN A 324 -7.13 -19.38 17.25
C ASN A 324 -8.51 -19.98 17.64
N LEU A 325 -9.33 -19.22 18.34
CA LEU A 325 -10.70 -19.61 18.70
C LEU A 325 -11.72 -18.95 17.76
N ARG A 326 -11.50 -17.71 17.39
CA ARG A 326 -12.37 -16.93 16.50
C ARG A 326 -11.79 -16.86 15.09
N TYR A 327 -10.51 -16.65 14.99
CA TYR A 327 -9.72 -16.70 13.77
C TYR A 327 -8.24 -16.85 14.13
N GLY A 328 -7.45 -17.31 13.18
CA GLY A 328 -6.04 -17.60 13.36
C GLY A 328 -5.67 -18.92 12.70
N TYR A 329 -4.54 -19.48 13.08
CA TYR A 329 -4.04 -20.76 12.56
C TYR A 329 -4.85 -21.93 13.16
N ASP A 330 -5.50 -22.71 12.30
CA ASP A 330 -6.39 -23.80 12.75
C ASP A 330 -5.59 -25.04 13.17
N PHE A 331 -5.73 -25.43 14.45
CA PHE A 331 -5.28 -26.71 14.97
C PHE A 331 -6.18 -27.17 16.13
N PRO A 332 -6.28 -28.50 16.41
CA PRO A 332 -7.20 -29.02 17.40
C PRO A 332 -6.96 -28.47 18.81
N VAL A 333 -8.04 -28.10 19.49
CA VAL A 333 -8.04 -27.59 20.88
C VAL A 333 -7.81 -28.70 21.91
N GLU A 334 -8.14 -29.95 21.54
CA GLU A 334 -8.13 -31.10 22.45
C GLU A 334 -6.74 -31.35 23.04
N GLY A 335 -6.72 -31.56 24.37
CA GLY A 335 -5.50 -31.88 25.13
C GLY A 335 -4.66 -30.68 25.57
N TYR A 336 -5.12 -29.44 25.32
CA TYR A 336 -4.45 -28.23 25.78
C TYR A 336 -5.22 -27.50 26.87
N GLU A 337 -4.52 -27.01 27.88
CA GLU A 337 -5.03 -25.95 28.73
C GLU A 337 -5.09 -24.64 27.93
N PHE A 338 -6.02 -23.72 28.28
CA PHE A 338 -6.30 -22.49 27.57
C PHE A 338 -5.04 -21.64 27.27
N ASN A 339 -4.22 -21.38 28.29
CA ASN A 339 -3.00 -20.57 28.10
C ASN A 339 -1.96 -21.27 27.20
N SER A 340 -1.85 -22.59 27.33
CA SER A 340 -0.96 -23.39 26.49
C SER A 340 -1.41 -23.40 25.03
N TYR A 341 -2.72 -23.47 24.81
CA TYR A 341 -3.32 -23.40 23.48
C TYR A 341 -3.02 -22.06 22.79
N ILE A 342 -3.35 -20.95 23.45
CA ILE A 342 -3.07 -19.60 22.91
C ILE A 342 -1.56 -19.41 22.68
N SER A 343 -0.72 -19.83 23.62
CA SER A 343 0.74 -19.73 23.45
C SER A 343 1.24 -20.51 22.25
N LYS A 344 0.65 -21.67 21.96
CA LYS A 344 0.98 -22.48 20.77
C LYS A 344 0.51 -21.79 19.49
N ALA A 345 -0.70 -21.24 19.46
CA ALA A 345 -1.22 -20.49 18.34
C ALA A 345 -0.29 -19.32 17.98
N ARG A 346 0.12 -18.53 18.96
CA ARG A 346 0.98 -17.34 18.79
C ARG A 346 2.40 -17.64 18.33
N LYS A 347 2.85 -18.90 18.36
CA LYS A 347 4.13 -19.30 17.75
C LYS A 347 4.13 -19.21 16.21
N ASN A 348 2.96 -19.03 15.60
CA ASN A 348 2.83 -18.82 14.15
C ASN A 348 3.05 -17.37 13.73
N PHE A 349 3.24 -16.44 14.66
CA PHE A 349 3.74 -15.10 14.36
C PHE A 349 5.24 -15.11 14.13
N GLY A 350 5.70 -14.29 13.19
CA GLY A 350 7.10 -14.06 12.93
C GLY A 350 7.80 -13.26 14.04
N PRO A 351 9.13 -13.24 14.05
CA PRO A 351 9.93 -12.65 15.14
C PRO A 351 9.69 -11.15 15.33
N GLU A 352 9.52 -10.39 14.25
CA GLU A 352 9.26 -8.94 14.33
C GLU A 352 7.92 -8.64 15.00
N VAL A 353 6.87 -9.40 14.66
CA VAL A 353 5.55 -9.29 15.26
C VAL A 353 5.61 -9.63 16.77
N ILE A 354 6.26 -10.75 17.12
CA ILE A 354 6.42 -11.16 18.51
C ILE A 354 7.17 -10.08 19.32
N GLN A 355 8.25 -9.53 18.78
CA GLN A 355 9.01 -8.45 19.43
C GLN A 355 8.13 -7.24 19.74
N ARG A 356 7.33 -6.76 18.78
CA ARG A 356 6.42 -5.62 18.97
C ARG A 356 5.33 -5.92 19.98
N MET A 357 4.77 -7.14 19.97
CA MET A 357 3.77 -7.56 20.97
C MET A 357 4.35 -7.54 22.39
N ILE A 358 5.59 -8.01 22.58
CA ILE A 358 6.27 -8.01 23.88
C ILE A 358 6.51 -6.57 24.35
N ILE A 359 7.06 -5.71 23.49
CA ILE A 359 7.26 -4.28 23.80
C ILE A 359 5.91 -3.62 24.14
N GLY A 360 4.88 -3.87 23.34
CA GLY A 360 3.54 -3.32 23.53
C GLY A 360 2.86 -3.77 24.82
N GLY A 361 3.15 -4.97 25.29
CA GLY A 361 2.70 -5.45 26.60
C GLY A 361 3.44 -4.83 27.77
N PHE A 362 4.67 -4.39 27.55
CA PHE A 362 5.51 -3.78 28.60
C PHE A 362 5.20 -2.29 28.83
N VAL A 363 4.89 -1.55 27.76
CA VAL A 363 4.66 -0.08 27.85
C VAL A 363 3.52 0.31 28.81
N PRO A 364 2.34 -0.36 28.82
CA PRO A 364 1.24 -0.01 29.71
C PRO A 364 1.35 -0.64 31.10
N SER A 365 2.35 -1.46 31.38
CA SER A 365 2.59 -2.10 32.68
C SER A 365 3.45 -1.20 33.58
#